data_3a40ecbdbd297ce26f6fc39c9247cd2e
#
_entry.id   3a40ecbdbd297ce26f6fc39c9247cd2e
#
_cell.length_a   1.000
_cell.length_b   1.000
_cell.length_c   1.000
_cell.angle_alpha   90.00
_cell.angle_beta   90.00
_cell.angle_gamma   90.00
#
_symmetry.space_group_name_H-M   'P 1'
#
loop_
_entity.id
_entity.type
_entity.pdbx_description
1 polymer ?
#
loop_
_entity_poly.entity_id
_entity_poly.type
_entity_poly.pdbx_seq_one_letter_code
_entity_poly.pdbx_strand_id
1 'polypeptide(L)'
;MKQYNVGVIGATGMVGQRFITLLENHPWFNLVALAASTRSAGKTYEEAVGSRWLMKTPMPESVKKMVVLDAANVEEVAAKVDFVFCAVNMKKDEIKALEEAYAKAECPVVSNNSAHRFTPDVPMVVPEINADHIDIIPAQRKRLGTKRGFVAVKSNCSLQSYVPALHPLRKYGISDVLVCTYQAISGAGKTFETFPDILDNVIPYIGGEEEKSEQEPLKLWGHIEGDKIVLAESPRFTAQCLRVPVSDGHMGAVFVRFENKPSKEEILQAWKEFHGPAQDLELPSAPKQFLHYFEENDRPQPKLDRMLENGMAVSIGRLREDNQYDYKFVCLSHNTLRGAAGGAVLLAELLAAKGYFN
;
A
#
# COMPACT_ATOMS: atom_id res chain seq x y z
N MET A 1 -6.60 9.59 -22.28
CA MET A 1 -5.23 9.42 -21.74
C MET A 1 -4.59 8.21 -22.43
N LYS A 2 -3.24 8.12 -22.52
CA LYS A 2 -2.54 6.95 -23.06
C LYS A 2 -2.87 5.72 -22.19
N GLN A 3 -3.16 4.60 -22.79
CA GLN A 3 -3.33 3.33 -22.12
C GLN A 3 -1.96 2.63 -22.04
N TYR A 4 -1.59 2.12 -20.87
CA TYR A 4 -0.33 1.41 -20.63
C TYR A 4 -0.57 -0.09 -20.56
N ASN A 5 0.28 -0.88 -21.20
CA ASN A 5 0.31 -2.33 -21.05
C ASN A 5 1.09 -2.69 -19.78
N VAL A 6 0.47 -3.45 -18.90
CA VAL A 6 1.06 -3.75 -17.59
C VAL A 6 1.19 -5.24 -17.32
N GLY A 7 2.18 -5.60 -16.51
CA GLY A 7 2.37 -6.96 -16.03
C GLY A 7 2.18 -7.05 -14.50
N VAL A 8 1.85 -8.25 -14.02
CA VAL A 8 1.82 -8.56 -12.59
C VAL A 8 2.84 -9.67 -12.30
N ILE A 9 3.87 -9.37 -11.50
CA ILE A 9 4.87 -10.31 -11.03
C ILE A 9 4.46 -10.80 -9.64
N GLY A 10 4.39 -12.12 -9.45
CA GLY A 10 3.77 -12.75 -8.28
C GLY A 10 2.26 -12.92 -8.43
N ALA A 11 1.78 -13.05 -9.67
CA ALA A 11 0.37 -13.08 -10.05
C ALA A 11 -0.48 -14.16 -9.37
N THR A 12 0.11 -15.28 -8.94
CA THR A 12 -0.61 -16.40 -8.32
C THR A 12 -0.84 -16.25 -6.81
N GLY A 13 -0.18 -15.29 -6.16
CA GLY A 13 -0.37 -14.97 -4.74
C GLY A 13 -1.62 -14.11 -4.47
N MET A 14 -2.05 -14.01 -3.21
CA MET A 14 -3.26 -13.25 -2.83
C MET A 14 -3.22 -11.80 -3.33
N VAL A 15 -2.10 -11.09 -3.18
CA VAL A 15 -1.95 -9.70 -3.64
C VAL A 15 -1.93 -9.64 -5.18
N GLY A 16 -1.28 -10.62 -5.84
CA GLY A 16 -1.31 -10.73 -7.30
C GLY A 16 -2.71 -10.91 -7.84
N GLN A 17 -3.51 -11.79 -7.23
CA GLN A 17 -4.93 -11.97 -7.56
C GLN A 17 -5.74 -10.69 -7.34
N ARG A 18 -5.43 -9.93 -6.30
CA ARG A 18 -6.07 -8.62 -6.04
C ARG A 18 -5.71 -7.60 -7.13
N PHE A 19 -4.47 -7.55 -7.59
CA PHE A 19 -4.10 -6.72 -8.75
C PHE A 19 -4.93 -7.08 -9.99
N ILE A 20 -5.07 -8.37 -10.29
CA ILE A 20 -5.83 -8.83 -11.45
C ILE A 20 -7.28 -8.36 -11.39
N THR A 21 -7.93 -8.44 -10.22
CA THR A 21 -9.31 -7.96 -10.07
C THR A 21 -9.43 -6.44 -10.20
N LEU A 22 -8.42 -5.67 -9.78
CA LEU A 22 -8.42 -4.21 -9.86
C LEU A 22 -8.07 -3.70 -11.26
N LEU A 23 -7.30 -4.47 -12.03
CA LEU A 23 -6.89 -4.12 -13.38
C LEU A 23 -7.93 -4.54 -14.44
N GLU A 24 -8.92 -5.36 -14.06
CA GLU A 24 -10.03 -5.66 -14.96
C GLU A 24 -10.80 -4.39 -15.30
N ASN A 25 -10.84 -4.05 -16.61
CA ASN A 25 -11.47 -2.84 -17.12
C ASN A 25 -10.91 -1.51 -16.55
N HIS A 26 -9.65 -1.51 -16.10
CA HIS A 26 -9.02 -0.29 -15.61
C HIS A 26 -8.85 0.72 -16.78
N PRO A 27 -9.23 2.01 -16.58
CA PRO A 27 -9.27 2.97 -17.68
C PRO A 27 -7.89 3.31 -18.28
N TRP A 28 -6.81 3.16 -17.51
CA TRP A 28 -5.45 3.51 -17.94
C TRP A 28 -4.50 2.32 -18.10
N PHE A 29 -4.80 1.18 -17.49
CA PHE A 29 -3.90 0.03 -17.44
C PHE A 29 -4.54 -1.20 -18.07
N ASN A 30 -3.86 -1.75 -19.09
CA ASN A 30 -4.26 -2.97 -19.77
C ASN A 30 -3.36 -4.12 -19.32
N LEU A 31 -3.91 -5.10 -18.60
CA LEU A 31 -3.17 -6.25 -18.11
C LEU A 31 -2.85 -7.22 -19.27
N VAL A 32 -1.57 -7.34 -19.62
CA VAL A 32 -1.11 -8.16 -20.76
C VAL A 32 -0.11 -9.26 -20.38
N ALA A 33 0.44 -9.23 -19.16
CA ALA A 33 1.42 -10.23 -18.73
C ALA A 33 1.19 -10.64 -17.26
N LEU A 34 1.22 -11.93 -17.01
CA LEU A 34 1.19 -12.53 -15.69
C LEU A 34 2.48 -13.33 -15.50
N ALA A 35 3.23 -13.06 -14.44
CA ALA A 35 4.46 -13.77 -14.15
C ALA A 35 4.46 -14.30 -12.72
N ALA A 36 5.06 -15.47 -12.53
CA ALA A 36 5.17 -16.13 -11.23
C ALA A 36 6.45 -16.97 -11.16
N SER A 37 6.59 -17.81 -10.14
CA SER A 37 7.72 -18.74 -10.03
C SER A 37 7.70 -19.78 -11.15
N THR A 38 8.86 -20.40 -11.41
CA THR A 38 9.05 -21.51 -12.36
C THR A 38 8.03 -22.64 -12.24
N ARG A 39 7.48 -22.89 -11.04
CA ARG A 39 6.41 -23.90 -10.81
C ARG A 39 5.11 -23.58 -11.55
N SER A 40 4.84 -22.31 -11.79
CA SER A 40 3.62 -21.83 -12.45
C SER A 40 3.86 -21.44 -13.90
N ALA A 41 5.10 -21.16 -14.28
CA ALA A 41 5.48 -20.76 -15.64
C ALA A 41 5.10 -21.82 -16.66
N GLY A 42 4.65 -21.40 -17.86
CA GLY A 42 4.22 -22.26 -18.95
C GLY A 42 2.79 -22.80 -18.84
N LYS A 43 2.12 -22.65 -17.70
CA LYS A 43 0.71 -23.03 -17.51
C LYS A 43 -0.21 -21.87 -17.83
N THR A 44 -1.47 -22.17 -18.19
CA THR A 44 -2.50 -21.11 -18.17
C THR A 44 -2.70 -20.61 -16.74
N TYR A 45 -3.16 -19.36 -16.60
CA TYR A 45 -3.36 -18.78 -15.28
C TYR A 45 -4.37 -19.59 -14.44
N GLU A 46 -5.46 -20.05 -15.08
CA GLU A 46 -6.46 -20.91 -14.43
C GLU A 46 -5.85 -22.21 -13.90
N GLU A 47 -4.98 -22.88 -14.68
CA GLU A 47 -4.25 -24.07 -14.22
C GLU A 47 -3.23 -23.76 -13.13
N ALA A 48 -2.50 -22.64 -13.26
CA ALA A 48 -1.48 -22.22 -12.29
C ALA A 48 -2.06 -21.89 -10.92
N VAL A 49 -3.25 -21.28 -10.87
CA VAL A 49 -3.95 -20.91 -9.63
C VAL A 49 -4.79 -22.08 -9.11
N GLY A 50 -5.57 -22.74 -9.98
CA GLY A 50 -6.45 -23.85 -9.61
C GLY A 50 -7.42 -23.43 -8.49
N SER A 51 -7.54 -24.28 -7.47
CA SER A 51 -8.39 -24.04 -6.30
C SER A 51 -7.89 -22.93 -5.36
N ARG A 52 -6.72 -22.33 -5.63
CA ARG A 52 -6.13 -21.25 -4.81
C ARG A 52 -6.60 -19.85 -5.19
N TRP A 53 -7.68 -19.71 -5.95
CA TRP A 53 -8.32 -18.42 -6.17
C TRP A 53 -8.99 -17.96 -4.88
N LEU A 54 -8.52 -16.86 -4.28
CA LEU A 54 -8.91 -16.39 -2.95
C LEU A 54 -9.86 -15.17 -2.99
N MET A 55 -10.12 -14.65 -4.20
CA MET A 55 -11.01 -13.48 -4.34
C MET A 55 -12.46 -13.92 -4.27
N LYS A 56 -13.32 -13.04 -3.71
CA LYS A 56 -14.78 -13.27 -3.65
C LYS A 56 -15.44 -13.19 -5.03
N THR A 57 -14.86 -12.39 -5.93
CA THR A 57 -15.29 -12.30 -7.33
C THR A 57 -14.72 -13.46 -8.14
N PRO A 58 -15.43 -13.96 -9.15
CA PRO A 58 -14.88 -14.95 -10.06
C PRO A 58 -13.57 -14.49 -10.70
N MET A 59 -12.72 -15.44 -11.11
CA MET A 59 -11.52 -15.11 -11.89
C MET A 59 -11.96 -14.49 -13.24
N PRO A 60 -11.40 -13.32 -13.62
CA PRO A 60 -11.74 -12.68 -14.89
C PRO A 60 -11.48 -13.59 -16.09
N GLU A 61 -12.40 -13.64 -17.03
CA GLU A 61 -12.27 -14.46 -18.25
C GLU A 61 -11.04 -14.05 -19.08
N SER A 62 -10.71 -12.75 -19.08
CA SER A 62 -9.57 -12.18 -19.80
C SER A 62 -8.23 -12.79 -19.42
N VAL A 63 -8.08 -13.27 -18.18
CA VAL A 63 -6.79 -13.80 -17.69
C VAL A 63 -6.73 -15.32 -17.66
N LYS A 64 -7.85 -16.03 -17.66
CA LYS A 64 -7.90 -17.50 -17.47
C LYS A 64 -6.94 -18.26 -18.39
N LYS A 65 -6.93 -17.89 -19.67
CA LYS A 65 -6.12 -18.56 -20.72
C LYS A 65 -4.74 -17.89 -20.94
N MET A 66 -4.41 -16.83 -20.22
CA MET A 66 -3.08 -16.22 -20.29
C MET A 66 -2.04 -17.22 -19.78
N VAL A 67 -0.96 -17.39 -20.55
CA VAL A 67 0.16 -18.22 -20.13
C VAL A 67 0.98 -17.44 -19.09
N VAL A 68 1.22 -18.06 -17.95
CA VAL A 68 2.05 -17.49 -16.88
C VAL A 68 3.51 -17.55 -17.31
N LEU A 69 4.20 -16.41 -17.28
CA LEU A 69 5.62 -16.29 -17.59
C LEU A 69 6.47 -16.60 -16.34
N ASP A 70 7.75 -16.91 -16.56
CA ASP A 70 8.70 -16.99 -15.45
C ASP A 70 9.10 -15.57 -15.02
N ALA A 71 8.87 -15.23 -13.76
CA ALA A 71 9.23 -13.94 -13.20
C ALA A 71 10.74 -13.65 -13.22
N ALA A 72 11.59 -14.67 -13.27
CA ALA A 72 13.03 -14.55 -13.39
C ALA A 72 13.49 -14.27 -14.84
N ASN A 73 12.66 -14.53 -15.84
CA ASN A 73 12.94 -14.18 -17.24
C ASN A 73 12.55 -12.71 -17.51
N VAL A 74 13.35 -11.81 -16.95
CA VAL A 74 13.10 -10.36 -16.94
C VAL A 74 12.90 -9.80 -18.33
N GLU A 75 13.75 -10.16 -19.28
CA GLU A 75 13.72 -9.62 -20.65
C GLU A 75 12.43 -10.00 -21.37
N GLU A 76 11.96 -11.24 -21.22
CA GLU A 76 10.72 -11.72 -21.84
C GLU A 76 9.48 -10.97 -21.32
N VAL A 77 9.43 -10.70 -20.01
CA VAL A 77 8.33 -9.96 -19.40
C VAL A 77 8.42 -8.47 -19.78
N ALA A 78 9.60 -7.87 -19.63
CA ALA A 78 9.81 -6.44 -19.90
C ALA A 78 9.49 -6.07 -21.36
N ALA A 79 9.76 -6.96 -22.32
CA ALA A 79 9.46 -6.74 -23.72
C ALA A 79 7.95 -6.63 -24.04
N LYS A 80 7.07 -7.07 -23.13
CA LYS A 80 5.61 -7.11 -23.36
C LYS A 80 4.86 -5.94 -22.69
N VAL A 81 5.52 -5.23 -21.77
CA VAL A 81 4.82 -4.30 -20.86
C VAL A 81 5.48 -2.93 -20.84
N ASP A 82 4.71 -1.92 -20.46
CA ASP A 82 5.21 -0.59 -20.17
C ASP A 82 5.81 -0.50 -18.75
N PHE A 83 5.24 -1.22 -17.79
CA PHE A 83 5.74 -1.38 -16.42
C PHE A 83 5.13 -2.61 -15.75
N VAL A 84 5.61 -2.95 -14.58
CA VAL A 84 5.10 -4.09 -13.82
C VAL A 84 4.68 -3.71 -12.39
N PHE A 85 3.62 -4.36 -11.90
CA PHE A 85 3.34 -4.46 -10.47
C PHE A 85 4.08 -5.67 -9.89
N CYS A 86 4.74 -5.51 -8.73
CA CYS A 86 5.48 -6.59 -8.08
C CYS A 86 4.89 -6.94 -6.71
N ALA A 87 4.55 -8.22 -6.53
CA ALA A 87 4.02 -8.78 -5.28
C ALA A 87 4.56 -10.21 -5.06
N VAL A 88 5.84 -10.41 -5.22
CA VAL A 88 6.51 -11.70 -5.02
C VAL A 88 6.71 -11.99 -3.53
N ASN A 89 6.82 -13.28 -3.18
CA ASN A 89 7.17 -13.72 -1.84
C ASN A 89 8.51 -14.48 -1.89
N MET A 90 9.59 -13.76 -1.60
CA MET A 90 10.97 -14.25 -1.63
C MET A 90 11.75 -13.59 -0.49
N LYS A 91 13.03 -13.90 -0.31
CA LYS A 91 13.91 -13.18 0.61
C LYS A 91 14.11 -11.73 0.15
N LYS A 92 14.30 -10.81 1.09
CA LYS A 92 14.42 -9.37 0.79
C LYS A 92 15.49 -9.05 -0.25
N ASP A 93 16.65 -9.70 -0.16
CA ASP A 93 17.75 -9.45 -1.11
C ASP A 93 17.45 -10.00 -2.51
N GLU A 94 16.74 -11.13 -2.60
CA GLU A 94 16.28 -11.68 -3.88
C GLU A 94 15.23 -10.77 -4.52
N ILE A 95 14.31 -10.19 -3.71
CA ILE A 95 13.33 -9.22 -4.18
C ILE A 95 14.03 -7.96 -4.70
N LYS A 96 15.00 -7.42 -3.96
CA LYS A 96 15.78 -6.26 -4.42
C LYS A 96 16.46 -6.51 -5.75
N ALA A 97 17.14 -7.66 -5.87
CA ALA A 97 17.84 -8.04 -7.10
C ALA A 97 16.86 -8.16 -8.29
N LEU A 98 15.71 -8.79 -8.08
CA LEU A 98 14.69 -8.95 -9.12
C LEU A 98 14.11 -7.61 -9.56
N GLU A 99 13.68 -6.77 -8.62
CA GLU A 99 13.09 -5.46 -8.91
C GLU A 99 14.10 -4.52 -9.61
N GLU A 100 15.37 -4.52 -9.19
CA GLU A 100 16.42 -3.78 -9.91
C GLU A 100 16.76 -4.36 -11.29
N ALA A 101 16.66 -5.68 -11.48
CA ALA A 101 16.84 -6.29 -12.79
C ALA A 101 15.76 -5.81 -13.79
N TYR A 102 14.48 -5.77 -13.38
CA TYR A 102 13.42 -5.17 -14.19
C TYR A 102 13.69 -3.70 -14.50
N ALA A 103 14.04 -2.91 -13.47
CA ALA A 103 14.39 -1.50 -13.68
C ALA A 103 15.54 -1.34 -14.68
N LYS A 104 16.61 -2.14 -14.56
CA LYS A 104 17.77 -2.13 -15.50
C LYS A 104 17.40 -2.60 -16.92
N ALA A 105 16.38 -3.41 -17.06
CA ALA A 105 15.77 -3.76 -18.36
C ALA A 105 14.81 -2.66 -18.89
N GLU A 106 14.91 -1.43 -18.37
CA GLU A 106 14.08 -0.27 -18.71
C GLU A 106 12.57 -0.47 -18.44
N CYS A 107 12.22 -1.42 -17.58
CA CYS A 107 10.86 -1.70 -17.15
C CYS A 107 10.63 -1.17 -15.73
N PRO A 108 9.90 -0.06 -15.55
CA PRO A 108 9.56 0.45 -14.21
C PRO A 108 8.82 -0.58 -13.37
N VAL A 109 9.08 -0.55 -12.05
CA VAL A 109 8.47 -1.46 -11.08
C VAL A 109 7.68 -0.66 -10.06
N VAL A 110 6.38 -0.96 -9.92
CA VAL A 110 5.55 -0.48 -8.81
C VAL A 110 5.36 -1.62 -7.83
N SER A 111 6.07 -1.54 -6.71
CA SER A 111 6.19 -2.67 -5.79
C SER A 111 5.30 -2.58 -4.58
N ASN A 112 4.67 -3.71 -4.25
CA ASN A 112 3.98 -3.94 -2.98
C ASN A 112 4.92 -4.47 -1.89
N ASN A 113 6.14 -4.87 -2.25
CA ASN A 113 7.09 -5.49 -1.36
C ASN A 113 7.78 -4.48 -0.43
N SER A 114 8.32 -4.98 0.69
CA SER A 114 9.02 -4.15 1.67
C SER A 114 10.52 -3.98 1.40
N ALA A 115 11.08 -4.70 0.43
CA ALA A 115 12.52 -4.81 0.25
C ALA A 115 13.22 -3.47 0.01
N HIS A 116 12.64 -2.61 -0.81
CA HIS A 116 13.20 -1.29 -1.15
C HIS A 116 12.67 -0.12 -0.33
N ARG A 117 11.79 -0.33 0.67
CA ARG A 117 11.17 0.80 1.39
C ARG A 117 12.16 1.75 2.05
N PHE A 118 13.32 1.26 2.48
CA PHE A 118 14.38 2.07 3.08
C PHE A 118 15.60 2.27 2.16
N THR A 119 15.53 1.88 0.90
CA THR A 119 16.56 2.27 -0.08
C THR A 119 16.47 3.80 -0.27
N PRO A 120 17.59 4.55 -0.14
CA PRO A 120 17.55 6.00 -0.02
C PRO A 120 16.93 6.73 -1.22
N ASP A 121 17.16 6.24 -2.43
CA ASP A 121 16.68 6.81 -3.69
C ASP A 121 15.42 6.11 -4.26
N VAL A 122 14.79 5.24 -3.47
CA VAL A 122 13.53 4.61 -3.84
C VAL A 122 12.38 5.32 -3.15
N PRO A 123 11.44 5.95 -3.90
CA PRO A 123 10.29 6.59 -3.29
C PRO A 123 9.32 5.55 -2.72
N MET A 124 8.99 5.72 -1.43
CA MET A 124 7.89 5.02 -0.76
C MET A 124 6.74 6.01 -0.65
N VAL A 125 5.64 5.76 -1.36
CA VAL A 125 4.61 6.78 -1.59
C VAL A 125 3.22 6.34 -1.14
N VAL A 126 2.53 7.27 -0.50
CA VAL A 126 1.08 7.33 -0.35
C VAL A 126 0.63 8.57 -1.12
N PRO A 127 -0.03 8.43 -2.28
CA PRO A 127 -0.26 9.54 -3.21
C PRO A 127 -0.92 10.78 -2.63
N GLU A 128 -1.73 10.62 -1.59
CA GLU A 128 -2.37 11.73 -0.88
C GLU A 128 -1.44 12.47 0.11
N ILE A 129 -0.29 11.85 0.48
CA ILE A 129 0.56 12.33 1.58
C ILE A 129 1.87 12.92 1.07
N ASN A 130 2.58 12.20 0.21
CA ASN A 130 3.94 12.52 -0.19
C ASN A 130 4.21 12.23 -1.67
N ALA A 131 3.31 12.68 -2.53
CA ALA A 131 3.42 12.51 -3.98
C ALA A 131 4.72 13.11 -4.56
N ASP A 132 5.28 14.13 -3.91
CA ASP A 132 6.54 14.78 -4.26
C ASP A 132 7.77 13.87 -4.11
N HIS A 133 7.70 12.82 -3.32
CA HIS A 133 8.81 11.85 -3.21
C HIS A 133 9.14 11.13 -4.53
N ILE A 134 8.22 11.10 -5.51
CA ILE A 134 8.53 10.56 -6.84
C ILE A 134 9.62 11.35 -7.58
N ASP A 135 9.85 12.61 -7.19
CA ASP A 135 10.88 13.47 -7.79
C ASP A 135 12.31 13.01 -7.50
N ILE A 136 12.51 11.99 -6.63
CA ILE A 136 13.78 11.29 -6.45
C ILE A 136 14.13 10.32 -7.60
N ILE A 137 13.15 9.94 -8.44
CA ILE A 137 13.34 8.93 -9.50
C ILE A 137 14.50 9.28 -10.47
N PRO A 138 14.74 10.53 -10.87
CA PRO A 138 15.91 10.86 -11.68
C PRO A 138 17.26 10.48 -11.02
N ALA A 139 17.40 10.66 -9.72
CA ALA A 139 18.58 10.25 -8.97
C ALA A 139 18.72 8.71 -8.96
N GLN A 140 17.63 7.99 -8.75
CA GLN A 140 17.62 6.53 -8.83
C GLN A 140 18.02 6.03 -10.24
N ARG A 141 17.45 6.62 -11.30
CA ARG A 141 17.81 6.29 -12.69
C ARG A 141 19.31 6.47 -12.95
N LYS A 142 19.90 7.56 -12.44
CA LYS A 142 21.34 7.80 -12.52
C LYS A 142 22.15 6.70 -11.84
N ARG A 143 21.76 6.27 -10.64
CA ARG A 143 22.42 5.17 -9.93
C ARG A 143 22.28 3.84 -10.67
N LEU A 144 21.10 3.53 -11.19
CA LEU A 144 20.85 2.28 -11.92
C LEU A 144 21.43 2.26 -13.33
N GLY A 145 21.77 3.42 -13.90
CA GLY A 145 22.20 3.55 -15.30
C GLY A 145 21.06 3.41 -16.31
N THR A 146 19.82 3.76 -15.91
CA THR A 146 18.61 3.62 -16.71
C THR A 146 18.11 4.96 -17.24
N LYS A 147 17.36 4.93 -18.32
CA LYS A 147 16.67 6.12 -18.87
C LYS A 147 15.21 6.16 -18.42
N ARG A 148 14.55 5.00 -18.39
CA ARG A 148 13.14 4.84 -18.11
C ARG A 148 12.87 4.03 -16.85
N GLY A 149 13.68 3.00 -16.60
CA GLY A 149 13.49 2.06 -15.50
C GLY A 149 13.71 2.70 -14.12
N PHE A 150 12.90 2.29 -13.15
CA PHE A 150 12.99 2.65 -11.74
C PHE A 150 12.16 1.69 -10.90
N VAL A 151 12.32 1.76 -9.58
CA VAL A 151 11.47 1.10 -8.58
C VAL A 151 10.79 2.17 -7.74
N ALA A 152 9.48 2.08 -7.58
CA ALA A 152 8.70 2.85 -6.62
C ALA A 152 7.88 1.88 -5.76
N VAL A 153 7.77 2.15 -4.46
CA VAL A 153 7.13 1.22 -3.53
C VAL A 153 6.00 1.89 -2.75
N LYS A 154 5.00 1.11 -2.40
CA LYS A 154 3.99 1.53 -1.43
C LYS A 154 4.43 1.18 0.00
N SER A 155 3.91 1.90 1.01
CA SER A 155 4.18 1.67 2.43
C SER A 155 3.54 0.38 2.96
N ASN A 156 3.83 0.01 4.19
CA ASN A 156 3.18 -1.10 4.89
C ASN A 156 1.65 -0.92 4.97
N CYS A 157 0.91 -2.03 5.00
CA CYS A 157 -0.56 -2.01 4.96
C CYS A 157 -1.20 -1.47 6.24
N SER A 158 -0.61 -1.68 7.41
CA SER A 158 -1.17 -1.19 8.68
C SER A 158 -1.10 0.33 8.78
N LEU A 159 -0.04 0.95 8.24
CA LEU A 159 0.13 2.41 8.24
C LEU A 159 -1.02 3.13 7.54
N GLN A 160 -1.60 2.51 6.52
CA GLN A 160 -2.68 3.09 5.74
C GLN A 160 -3.95 3.34 6.55
N SER A 161 -4.08 2.76 7.76
CA SER A 161 -5.20 3.04 8.65
C SER A 161 -5.02 4.32 9.46
N TYR A 162 -3.79 4.67 9.88
CA TYR A 162 -3.59 5.76 10.85
C TYR A 162 -2.69 6.90 10.36
N VAL A 163 -1.70 6.65 9.50
CA VAL A 163 -0.83 7.74 9.00
C VAL A 163 -1.63 8.78 8.21
N PRO A 164 -2.60 8.40 7.33
CA PRO A 164 -3.47 9.38 6.68
C PRO A 164 -4.29 10.22 7.67
N ALA A 165 -4.79 9.62 8.75
CA ALA A 165 -5.54 10.36 9.76
C ALA A 165 -4.66 11.35 10.55
N LEU A 166 -3.39 11.02 10.76
CA LEU A 166 -2.43 11.90 11.43
C LEU A 166 -1.88 13.01 10.50
N HIS A 167 -1.81 12.75 9.19
CA HIS A 167 -1.13 13.65 8.25
C HIS A 167 -1.70 15.08 8.25
N PRO A 168 -3.00 15.35 8.16
CA PRO A 168 -3.53 16.70 8.20
C PRO A 168 -3.34 17.42 9.55
N LEU A 169 -3.01 16.65 10.60
CA LEU A 169 -2.78 17.17 11.95
C LEU A 169 -1.32 17.58 12.20
N ARG A 170 -0.40 17.28 11.27
CA ARG A 170 1.02 17.63 11.39
C ARG A 170 1.27 19.13 11.57
N LYS A 171 0.39 19.97 11.04
CA LYS A 171 0.46 21.43 11.20
C LYS A 171 0.41 21.91 12.66
N TYR A 172 -0.04 21.05 13.57
CA TYR A 172 -0.08 21.35 15.01
C TYR A 172 1.17 20.85 15.77
N GLY A 173 2.17 20.27 15.06
CA GLY A 173 3.38 19.75 15.67
C GLY A 173 3.11 18.44 16.45
N ILE A 174 2.96 17.32 15.75
CA ILE A 174 2.84 16.02 16.42
C ILE A 174 4.19 15.67 17.03
N SER A 175 4.26 15.48 18.36
CA SER A 175 5.48 15.11 19.08
C SER A 175 5.59 13.61 19.35
N ASP A 176 4.48 12.98 19.74
CA ASP A 176 4.44 11.57 20.13
C ASP A 176 3.19 10.89 19.58
N VAL A 177 3.37 9.67 19.11
CA VAL A 177 2.29 8.78 18.67
C VAL A 177 2.50 7.40 19.27
N LEU A 178 1.48 6.91 19.98
CA LEU A 178 1.35 5.50 20.33
C LEU A 178 0.25 4.90 19.49
N VAL A 179 0.53 3.77 18.84
CA VAL A 179 -0.47 3.04 18.06
C VAL A 179 -0.50 1.57 18.44
N CYS A 180 -1.68 1.07 18.76
CA CYS A 180 -1.94 -0.36 18.85
C CYS A 180 -2.72 -0.79 17.61
N THR A 181 -2.17 -1.69 16.79
CA THR A 181 -2.82 -2.15 15.56
C THR A 181 -3.49 -3.50 15.75
N TYR A 182 -4.69 -3.65 15.18
CA TYR A 182 -5.47 -4.89 15.15
C TYR A 182 -5.51 -5.35 13.69
N GLN A 183 -4.63 -6.30 13.34
CA GLN A 183 -4.39 -6.67 11.96
C GLN A 183 -5.12 -7.94 11.53
N ALA A 184 -5.89 -7.82 10.45
CA ALA A 184 -6.63 -8.90 9.83
C ALA A 184 -5.72 -10.02 9.26
N ILE A 185 -6.24 -11.25 9.20
CA ILE A 185 -5.50 -12.45 8.77
C ILE A 185 -5.07 -12.41 7.29
N SER A 186 -5.81 -11.72 6.44
CA SER A 186 -5.43 -11.53 5.03
C SER A 186 -4.10 -10.79 4.85
N GLY A 187 -3.66 -10.01 5.84
CA GLY A 187 -2.32 -9.41 5.86
C GLY A 187 -1.19 -10.44 5.88
N ALA A 188 -1.45 -11.65 6.36
CA ALA A 188 -0.55 -12.79 6.32
C ALA A 188 -0.82 -13.73 5.10
N GLY A 189 -1.69 -13.33 4.16
CA GLY A 189 -2.10 -14.18 3.05
C GLY A 189 -2.94 -15.39 3.48
N LYS A 190 -3.67 -15.28 4.61
CA LYS A 190 -4.44 -16.37 5.22
C LYS A 190 -5.95 -16.11 5.12
N THR A 191 -6.70 -17.21 5.13
CA THR A 191 -8.16 -17.22 5.33
C THR A 191 -8.48 -17.97 6.61
N PHE A 192 -9.72 -17.95 7.08
CA PHE A 192 -10.12 -18.73 8.26
C PHE A 192 -9.97 -20.23 8.03
N GLU A 193 -10.14 -20.73 6.79
CA GLU A 193 -9.95 -22.13 6.43
C GLU A 193 -8.47 -22.54 6.48
N THR A 194 -7.56 -21.64 6.08
CA THR A 194 -6.11 -21.90 6.08
C THR A 194 -5.41 -21.55 7.39
N PHE A 195 -6.12 -20.89 8.30
CA PHE A 195 -5.61 -20.47 9.61
C PHE A 195 -6.70 -20.55 10.68
N PRO A 196 -7.25 -21.76 10.96
CA PRO A 196 -8.34 -21.94 11.92
C PRO A 196 -7.94 -21.59 13.36
N ASP A 197 -6.67 -21.73 13.74
CA ASP A 197 -6.17 -21.45 15.10
C ASP A 197 -6.30 -19.98 15.53
N ILE A 198 -6.64 -19.07 14.60
CA ILE A 198 -6.91 -17.67 14.93
C ILE A 198 -8.34 -17.46 15.46
N LEU A 199 -9.25 -18.39 15.21
CA LEU A 199 -10.62 -18.27 15.73
C LEU A 199 -10.60 -18.28 17.26
N ASP A 200 -11.35 -17.36 17.86
CA ASP A 200 -11.38 -17.16 19.32
C ASP A 200 -10.00 -16.88 19.94
N ASN A 201 -9.08 -16.28 19.18
CA ASN A 201 -7.70 -16.04 19.58
C ASN A 201 -7.15 -14.69 19.11
N VAL A 202 -6.18 -14.15 19.85
CA VAL A 202 -5.39 -12.94 19.49
C VAL A 202 -3.91 -13.27 19.62
N ILE A 203 -3.14 -13.01 18.57
CA ILE A 203 -1.68 -13.21 18.59
C ILE A 203 -1.02 -11.85 18.82
N PRO A 204 -0.27 -11.65 19.95
CA PRO A 204 0.30 -10.35 20.33
C PRO A 204 1.62 -10.03 19.63
N TYR A 205 1.93 -10.70 18.51
CA TYR A 205 3.18 -10.52 17.77
C TYR A 205 3.00 -10.76 16.28
N ILE A 206 3.49 -9.82 15.47
CA ILE A 206 3.60 -9.95 14.03
C ILE A 206 5.03 -9.54 13.63
N GLY A 207 5.82 -10.49 13.13
CA GLY A 207 7.25 -10.28 12.87
C GLY A 207 7.57 -9.06 12.03
N GLY A 208 8.34 -8.13 12.57
CA GLY A 208 8.79 -6.90 11.91
C GLY A 208 7.71 -5.85 11.66
N GLU A 209 6.49 -5.98 12.20
CA GLU A 209 5.43 -4.99 11.98
C GLU A 209 5.58 -3.76 12.88
N GLU A 210 6.08 -3.93 14.10
CA GLU A 210 6.30 -2.82 15.04
C GLU A 210 7.38 -1.89 14.51
N GLU A 211 8.53 -2.42 14.08
CA GLU A 211 9.63 -1.62 13.50
C GLU A 211 9.19 -0.87 12.24
N LYS A 212 8.37 -1.49 11.37
CA LYS A 212 7.80 -0.80 10.21
C LYS A 212 6.85 0.32 10.63
N SER A 213 6.00 0.06 11.64
CA SER A 213 5.04 1.01 12.16
C SER A 213 5.70 2.23 12.81
N GLU A 214 6.91 2.07 13.36
CA GLU A 214 7.68 3.12 14.00
C GLU A 214 8.55 3.91 13.00
N GLN A 215 9.05 3.27 11.94
CA GLN A 215 10.04 3.87 11.03
C GLN A 215 9.46 4.36 9.70
N GLU A 216 8.53 3.61 9.08
CA GLU A 216 8.01 3.99 7.76
C GLU A 216 7.27 5.34 7.76
N PRO A 217 6.51 5.74 8.80
CA PRO A 217 5.91 7.07 8.85
C PRO A 217 6.93 8.21 8.75
N LEU A 218 8.12 8.03 9.33
CA LEU A 218 9.19 9.01 9.26
C LEU A 218 9.74 9.18 7.84
N LYS A 219 9.75 8.11 7.04
CA LYS A 219 10.09 8.21 5.61
C LYS A 219 8.98 8.88 4.82
N LEU A 220 7.71 8.55 5.07
CA LEU A 220 6.57 9.19 4.41
C LEU A 220 6.52 10.71 4.67
N TRP A 221 6.96 11.14 5.84
CA TRP A 221 7.01 12.57 6.23
C TRP A 221 8.39 13.19 6.10
N GLY A 222 9.34 12.45 5.52
CA GLY A 222 10.66 12.93 5.16
C GLY A 222 10.64 13.92 3.99
N HIS A 223 11.81 14.22 3.47
CA HIS A 223 11.98 15.11 2.32
C HIS A 223 13.15 14.65 1.46
N ILE A 224 13.20 15.12 0.23
CA ILE A 224 14.31 14.88 -0.68
C ILE A 224 15.44 15.85 -0.36
N GLU A 225 16.66 15.32 -0.17
CA GLU A 225 17.89 16.07 -0.02
C GLU A 225 18.96 15.47 -0.96
N GLY A 226 19.28 16.18 -2.03
CA GLY A 226 20.19 15.69 -3.06
C GLY A 226 19.64 14.44 -3.77
N ASP A 227 20.32 13.32 -3.61
CA ASP A 227 20.01 12.04 -4.25
C ASP A 227 19.37 11.00 -3.29
N LYS A 228 18.85 11.44 -2.15
CA LYS A 228 18.26 10.58 -1.11
C LYS A 228 17.01 11.21 -0.49
N ILE A 229 16.15 10.35 0.05
CA ILE A 229 15.05 10.73 0.94
C ILE A 229 15.57 10.66 2.38
N VAL A 230 15.57 11.80 3.06
CA VAL A 230 15.92 11.93 4.47
C VAL A 230 14.67 11.75 5.32
N LEU A 231 14.78 10.95 6.38
CA LEU A 231 13.67 10.67 7.28
C LEU A 231 13.33 11.92 8.11
N ALA A 232 12.06 12.11 8.44
CA ALA A 232 11.64 13.09 9.43
C ALA A 232 12.21 12.72 10.82
N GLU A 233 12.57 13.71 11.62
CA GLU A 233 13.10 13.51 12.98
C GLU A 233 11.97 13.33 14.01
N SER A 234 10.78 13.75 13.69
CA SER A 234 9.57 13.68 14.53
C SER A 234 8.35 13.26 13.71
N PRO A 235 7.30 12.75 14.36
CA PRO A 235 7.15 12.46 15.79
C PRO A 235 7.87 11.19 16.24
N ARG A 236 7.97 10.97 17.55
CA ARG A 236 8.33 9.66 18.09
C ARG A 236 7.14 8.72 17.97
N PHE A 237 7.36 7.56 17.35
CA PHE A 237 6.37 6.50 17.27
C PHE A 237 6.70 5.36 18.21
N THR A 238 5.69 4.81 18.86
CA THR A 238 5.75 3.50 19.48
C THR A 238 4.55 2.68 19.05
N ALA A 239 4.77 1.42 18.71
CA ALA A 239 3.75 0.55 18.13
C ALA A 239 3.65 -0.78 18.86
N GLN A 240 2.41 -1.27 19.01
CA GLN A 240 2.11 -2.65 19.37
C GLN A 240 1.23 -3.25 18.28
N CYS A 241 1.65 -4.39 17.70
CA CYS A 241 0.97 -4.98 16.56
C CYS A 241 0.40 -6.36 16.88
N LEU A 242 -0.94 -6.47 16.83
CA LEU A 242 -1.66 -7.70 17.14
C LEU A 242 -2.34 -8.29 15.90
N ARG A 243 -2.35 -9.61 15.79
CA ARG A 243 -3.19 -10.33 14.82
C ARG A 243 -4.51 -10.71 15.47
N VAL A 244 -5.62 -10.36 14.80
CA VAL A 244 -6.98 -10.57 15.30
C VAL A 244 -7.79 -11.44 14.33
N PRO A 245 -8.88 -12.11 14.80
CA PRO A 245 -9.73 -12.96 13.98
C PRO A 245 -10.68 -12.14 13.09
N VAL A 246 -10.10 -11.31 12.23
CA VAL A 246 -10.81 -10.49 11.23
C VAL A 246 -10.30 -10.87 9.84
N SER A 247 -11.19 -11.07 8.88
CA SER A 247 -10.79 -11.47 7.52
C SER A 247 -9.99 -10.39 6.81
N ASP A 248 -10.53 -9.17 6.75
CA ASP A 248 -9.96 -8.00 6.10
C ASP A 248 -10.26 -6.73 6.91
N GLY A 249 -9.36 -5.75 6.81
CA GLY A 249 -9.44 -4.47 7.48
C GLY A 249 -8.49 -4.40 8.68
N HIS A 250 -7.46 -3.52 8.58
CA HIS A 250 -6.56 -3.23 9.69
C HIS A 250 -7.07 -2.00 10.45
N MET A 251 -7.17 -2.13 11.76
CA MET A 251 -7.51 -1.02 12.64
C MET A 251 -6.27 -0.54 13.40
N GLY A 252 -6.29 0.73 13.81
CA GLY A 252 -5.34 1.32 14.73
C GLY A 252 -6.06 2.07 15.85
N ALA A 253 -5.75 1.76 17.10
CA ALA A 253 -6.04 2.62 18.22
C ALA A 253 -4.86 3.58 18.39
N VAL A 254 -5.11 4.88 18.20
CA VAL A 254 -4.09 5.92 18.12
C VAL A 254 -4.21 6.85 19.33
N PHE A 255 -3.07 7.14 19.93
CA PHE A 255 -2.90 8.15 20.99
C PHE A 255 -1.87 9.15 20.48
N VAL A 256 -2.19 10.44 20.52
CA VAL A 256 -1.37 11.48 19.90
C VAL A 256 -1.17 12.67 20.86
N ARG A 257 0.08 13.18 20.88
CA ARG A 257 0.45 14.41 21.56
C ARG A 257 0.94 15.44 20.57
N PHE A 258 0.60 16.69 20.84
CA PHE A 258 0.95 17.83 20.01
C PHE A 258 1.81 18.84 20.76
N GLU A 259 2.63 19.59 20.04
CA GLU A 259 3.29 20.79 20.55
C GLU A 259 2.27 21.91 20.79
N ASN A 260 1.34 22.06 19.84
CA ASN A 260 0.27 23.03 19.89
C ASN A 260 -1.07 22.26 19.83
N LYS A 261 -1.60 21.89 21.00
CA LYS A 261 -2.84 21.09 21.09
C LYS A 261 -3.99 21.77 20.34
N PRO A 262 -4.52 21.18 19.24
CA PRO A 262 -5.70 21.69 18.56
C PRO A 262 -6.97 21.44 19.38
N SER A 263 -8.04 22.17 19.10
CA SER A 263 -9.39 21.81 19.56
C SER A 263 -9.91 20.56 18.81
N LYS A 264 -10.92 19.92 19.40
CA LYS A 264 -11.60 18.80 18.73
C LYS A 264 -12.20 19.21 17.39
N GLU A 265 -12.78 20.38 17.34
CA GLU A 265 -13.42 20.97 16.16
C GLU A 265 -12.38 21.20 15.04
N GLU A 266 -11.19 21.68 15.38
CA GLU A 266 -10.08 21.86 14.42
C GLU A 266 -9.60 20.52 13.85
N ILE A 267 -9.55 19.47 14.65
CA ILE A 267 -9.21 18.11 14.18
C ILE A 267 -10.29 17.59 13.22
N LEU A 268 -11.56 17.68 13.58
CA LEU A 268 -12.67 17.25 12.74
C LEU A 268 -12.72 18.01 11.42
N GLN A 269 -12.48 19.32 11.45
CA GLN A 269 -12.41 20.15 10.26
C GLN A 269 -11.23 19.75 9.38
N ALA A 270 -10.04 19.50 9.97
CA ALA A 270 -8.87 19.06 9.24
C ALA A 270 -9.11 17.72 8.52
N TRP A 271 -9.80 16.79 9.14
CA TRP A 271 -10.16 15.52 8.48
C TRP A 271 -11.20 15.70 7.37
N LYS A 272 -12.22 16.53 7.60
CA LYS A 272 -13.28 16.80 6.64
C LYS A 272 -12.79 17.48 5.37
N GLU A 273 -11.83 18.41 5.50
CA GLU A 273 -11.31 19.20 4.39
C GLU A 273 -10.10 18.57 3.70
N PHE A 274 -9.55 17.50 4.29
CA PHE A 274 -8.34 16.91 3.75
C PHE A 274 -8.58 16.26 2.38
N HIS A 275 -7.86 16.73 1.40
CA HIS A 275 -7.64 16.10 0.11
C HIS A 275 -6.15 16.23 -0.24
N GLY A 276 -5.67 15.33 -1.07
CA GLY A 276 -4.27 15.31 -1.48
C GLY A 276 -4.13 15.28 -3.00
N PRO A 277 -2.90 15.20 -3.50
CA PRO A 277 -2.62 15.18 -4.94
C PRO A 277 -3.38 14.10 -5.72
N ALA A 278 -3.75 12.98 -5.10
CA ALA A 278 -4.54 11.94 -5.75
C ALA A 278 -5.95 12.43 -6.12
N GLN A 279 -6.60 13.20 -5.25
CA GLN A 279 -7.90 13.82 -5.48
C GLN A 279 -7.79 14.99 -6.46
N ASP A 280 -6.75 15.84 -6.29
CA ASP A 280 -6.51 17.00 -7.16
C ASP A 280 -6.28 16.60 -8.62
N LEU A 281 -5.64 15.45 -8.85
CA LEU A 281 -5.39 14.88 -10.17
C LEU A 281 -6.55 14.01 -10.67
N GLU A 282 -7.61 13.85 -9.90
CA GLU A 282 -8.76 13.00 -10.22
C GLU A 282 -8.34 11.59 -10.67
N LEU A 283 -7.39 10.97 -9.93
CA LEU A 283 -6.88 9.65 -10.27
C LEU A 283 -8.01 8.60 -10.19
N PRO A 284 -8.11 7.66 -11.15
CA PRO A 284 -9.24 6.73 -11.25
C PRO A 284 -9.55 5.92 -9.98
N SER A 285 -8.52 5.51 -9.23
CA SER A 285 -8.68 4.74 -7.99
C SER A 285 -8.70 5.62 -6.74
N ALA A 286 -8.59 6.95 -6.87
CA ALA A 286 -8.62 7.84 -5.74
C ALA A 286 -10.04 7.87 -5.13
N PRO A 287 -10.17 7.74 -3.80
CA PRO A 287 -11.45 7.98 -3.14
C PRO A 287 -11.86 9.45 -3.30
N LYS A 288 -13.14 9.71 -3.50
CA LYS A 288 -13.65 11.09 -3.58
C LYS A 288 -13.48 11.82 -2.26
N GLN A 289 -13.80 11.16 -1.16
CA GLN A 289 -13.46 11.58 0.18
C GLN A 289 -12.51 10.55 0.81
N PHE A 290 -11.32 11.01 1.18
CA PHE A 290 -10.29 10.11 1.68
C PHE A 290 -10.48 9.73 3.14
N LEU A 291 -10.79 10.71 4.01
CA LEU A 291 -10.96 10.53 5.44
C LEU A 291 -12.45 10.67 5.80
N HIS A 292 -13.01 9.64 6.45
CA HIS A 292 -14.38 9.62 6.92
C HIS A 292 -14.42 9.54 8.44
N TYR A 293 -15.00 10.53 9.10
CA TYR A 293 -15.22 10.49 10.54
C TYR A 293 -16.65 10.02 10.88
N PHE A 294 -16.74 9.09 11.82
CA PHE A 294 -17.98 8.58 12.38
C PHE A 294 -18.21 9.10 13.78
N GLU A 295 -19.40 9.60 14.05
CA GLU A 295 -19.77 10.09 15.39
C GLU A 295 -20.27 8.96 16.30
N GLU A 296 -20.75 7.86 15.71
CA GLU A 296 -21.24 6.70 16.44
C GLU A 296 -20.15 6.06 17.30
N ASN A 297 -20.51 5.74 18.53
CA ASN A 297 -19.56 5.24 19.53
C ASN A 297 -18.97 3.86 19.22
N ASP A 298 -19.59 3.08 18.35
CA ASP A 298 -19.18 1.73 17.95
C ASP A 298 -18.57 1.67 16.54
N ARG A 299 -18.23 2.83 15.94
CA ARG A 299 -17.60 2.93 14.62
C ARG A 299 -16.19 3.53 14.70
N PRO A 300 -15.27 3.17 13.77
CA PRO A 300 -15.46 2.26 12.62
C PRO A 300 -15.39 0.78 13.01
N GLN A 301 -16.04 -0.07 12.21
CA GLN A 301 -16.00 -1.53 12.33
C GLN A 301 -15.52 -2.16 11.02
N PRO A 302 -14.56 -3.14 11.03
CA PRO A 302 -14.04 -3.73 9.80
C PRO A 302 -15.13 -4.30 8.88
N LYS A 303 -16.13 -4.95 9.44
CA LYS A 303 -17.21 -5.58 8.67
C LYS A 303 -18.11 -4.56 7.95
N LEU A 304 -18.31 -3.39 8.54
CA LEU A 304 -19.23 -2.35 8.04
C LEU A 304 -18.51 -1.35 7.14
N ASP A 305 -17.28 -0.96 7.50
CA ASP A 305 -16.65 0.27 6.99
C ASP A 305 -15.46 0.06 6.06
N ARG A 306 -14.85 -1.14 6.08
CA ARG A 306 -13.64 -1.40 5.28
C ARG A 306 -13.81 -1.22 3.77
N MET A 307 -15.06 -1.22 3.26
CA MET A 307 -15.34 -1.09 1.83
C MET A 307 -15.76 0.32 1.41
N LEU A 308 -15.71 1.32 2.30
CA LEU A 308 -15.97 2.70 1.91
C LEU A 308 -15.05 3.13 0.76
N GLU A 309 -15.61 3.87 -0.20
CA GLU A 309 -14.91 4.29 -1.41
C GLU A 309 -14.19 3.12 -2.11
N ASN A 310 -14.89 2.00 -2.27
CA ASN A 310 -14.36 0.75 -2.82
C ASN A 310 -13.14 0.19 -2.04
N GLY A 311 -13.06 0.46 -0.74
CA GLY A 311 -11.96 0.04 0.14
C GLY A 311 -10.72 0.95 0.06
N MET A 312 -10.86 2.14 -0.53
CA MET A 312 -9.76 3.10 -0.67
C MET A 312 -9.81 4.25 0.36
N ALA A 313 -10.92 4.41 1.08
CA ALA A 313 -11.03 5.38 2.17
C ALA A 313 -10.38 4.90 3.48
N VAL A 314 -10.16 5.86 4.37
CA VAL A 314 -9.79 5.64 5.77
C VAL A 314 -10.95 6.09 6.64
N SER A 315 -11.46 5.19 7.46
CA SER A 315 -12.53 5.44 8.42
C SER A 315 -11.95 5.80 9.79
N ILE A 316 -12.46 6.86 10.41
CA ILE A 316 -11.99 7.37 11.69
C ILE A 316 -13.19 7.50 12.62
N GLY A 317 -13.01 7.23 13.90
CA GLY A 317 -14.04 7.45 14.90
C GLY A 317 -13.47 7.53 16.30
N ARG A 318 -14.34 7.75 17.27
CA ARG A 318 -13.93 7.75 18.68
C ARG A 318 -12.92 8.82 19.04
N LEU A 319 -12.94 10.00 18.39
CA LEU A 319 -12.07 11.11 18.80
C LEU A 319 -12.50 11.65 20.15
N ARG A 320 -11.59 11.62 21.11
CA ARG A 320 -11.79 12.11 22.49
C ARG A 320 -10.49 12.49 23.15
N GLU A 321 -10.56 13.34 24.15
CA GLU A 321 -9.41 13.68 24.98
C GLU A 321 -8.84 12.45 25.70
N ASP A 322 -7.55 12.50 25.99
CA ASP A 322 -6.83 11.51 26.74
C ASP A 322 -6.13 12.14 27.95
N ASN A 323 -5.90 11.35 29.03
CA ASN A 323 -5.30 11.86 30.26
C ASN A 323 -3.77 11.77 30.30
N GLN A 324 -3.14 11.12 29.30
CA GLN A 324 -1.67 11.02 29.17
C GLN A 324 -1.17 11.64 27.86
N TYR A 325 -1.96 11.48 26.78
CA TYR A 325 -1.80 12.16 25.51
C TYR A 325 -2.82 13.28 25.40
N ASP A 326 -2.80 14.04 24.31
CA ASP A 326 -3.82 15.07 24.12
C ASP A 326 -5.13 14.48 23.61
N TYR A 327 -5.04 13.58 22.62
CA TYR A 327 -6.19 12.91 22.02
C TYR A 327 -5.94 11.44 21.73
N LYS A 328 -7.05 10.70 21.66
CA LYS A 328 -7.08 9.33 21.15
C LYS A 328 -8.26 9.12 20.22
N PHE A 329 -8.08 8.25 19.24
CA PHE A 329 -9.10 7.89 18.23
C PHE A 329 -8.83 6.50 17.67
N VAL A 330 -9.75 5.99 16.86
CA VAL A 330 -9.62 4.69 16.19
C VAL A 330 -9.70 4.90 14.69
N CYS A 331 -8.86 4.21 13.93
CA CYS A 331 -8.84 4.25 12.48
C CYS A 331 -9.01 2.85 11.89
N LEU A 332 -9.46 2.80 10.65
CA LEU A 332 -9.61 1.58 9.87
C LEU A 332 -9.31 1.83 8.40
N SER A 333 -8.60 0.92 7.76
CA SER A 333 -8.50 0.86 6.29
C SER A 333 -8.52 -0.59 5.79
N HIS A 334 -8.87 -0.79 4.52
CA HIS A 334 -8.82 -2.12 3.90
C HIS A 334 -7.39 -2.50 3.55
N ASN A 335 -6.83 -3.50 4.24
CA ASN A 335 -5.42 -3.85 4.15
C ASN A 335 -4.97 -4.46 2.81
N THR A 336 -5.85 -5.11 2.05
CA THR A 336 -5.51 -5.70 0.74
C THR A 336 -5.90 -4.82 -0.45
N LEU A 337 -6.77 -3.82 -0.24
CA LEU A 337 -7.10 -2.77 -1.21
C LEU A 337 -6.22 -1.55 -0.91
N ARG A 338 -6.66 -0.60 -0.10
CA ARG A 338 -5.88 0.59 0.27
C ARG A 338 -4.46 0.22 0.73
N GLY A 339 -4.36 -0.78 1.60
CA GLY A 339 -3.11 -1.22 2.22
C GLY A 339 -2.17 -2.03 1.31
N ALA A 340 -2.64 -2.52 0.14
CA ALA A 340 -1.83 -3.34 -0.76
C ALA A 340 -2.04 -3.00 -2.23
N ALA A 341 -2.73 -3.86 -3.00
CA ALA A 341 -2.84 -3.73 -4.45
C ALA A 341 -3.50 -2.41 -4.88
N GLY A 342 -4.58 -1.98 -4.22
CA GLY A 342 -5.25 -0.71 -4.56
C GLY A 342 -4.34 0.51 -4.35
N GLY A 343 -3.59 0.54 -3.23
CA GLY A 343 -2.61 1.61 -2.99
C GLY A 343 -1.46 1.61 -4.00
N ALA A 344 -1.04 0.44 -4.50
CA ALA A 344 -0.03 0.35 -5.54
C ALA A 344 -0.58 0.76 -6.93
N VAL A 345 -1.85 0.44 -7.23
CA VAL A 345 -2.52 0.92 -8.46
C VAL A 345 -2.62 2.43 -8.42
N LEU A 346 -3.05 3.02 -7.30
CA LEU A 346 -3.12 4.48 -7.14
C LEU A 346 -1.74 5.16 -7.28
N LEU A 347 -0.67 4.54 -6.77
CA LEU A 347 0.70 5.01 -6.98
C LEU A 347 1.08 4.95 -8.48
N ALA A 348 0.72 3.88 -9.18
CA ALA A 348 0.97 3.79 -10.62
C ALA A 348 0.19 4.85 -11.41
N GLU A 349 -1.04 5.15 -11.02
CA GLU A 349 -1.83 6.25 -11.60
C GLU A 349 -1.16 7.60 -11.40
N LEU A 350 -0.63 7.88 -10.19
CA LEU A 350 0.16 9.09 -9.93
C LEU A 350 1.38 9.17 -10.84
N LEU A 351 2.15 8.10 -10.96
CA LEU A 351 3.33 8.04 -11.82
C LEU A 351 2.98 8.23 -13.31
N ALA A 352 1.86 7.65 -13.76
CA ALA A 352 1.34 7.83 -15.13
C ALA A 352 0.90 9.29 -15.38
N ALA A 353 0.15 9.88 -14.45
CA ALA A 353 -0.31 11.28 -14.54
C ALA A 353 0.87 12.27 -14.56
N LYS A 354 1.96 11.94 -13.87
CA LYS A 354 3.20 12.74 -13.85
C LYS A 354 4.17 12.39 -14.98
N GLY A 355 3.83 11.45 -15.88
CA GLY A 355 4.60 11.12 -17.10
C GLY A 355 5.83 10.23 -16.88
N TYR A 356 5.98 9.57 -15.74
CA TYR A 356 7.14 8.75 -15.42
C TYR A 356 7.26 7.46 -16.25
N PHE A 357 6.18 7.02 -16.89
CA PHE A 357 6.16 5.83 -17.76
C PHE A 357 6.36 6.14 -19.26
N ASN A 358 6.59 7.40 -19.63
CA ASN A 358 6.83 7.82 -21.01
C ASN A 358 8.28 7.66 -21.43
#